data_3406708541c56202a3aeab74bde4edde
#
_entry.id   3406708541c56202a3aeab74bde4edde
#
_cell.length_a   1.000
_cell.length_b   1.000
_cell.length_c   1.000
_cell.angle_alpha   90.00
_cell.angle_beta   90.00
_cell.angle_gamma   90.00
#
_symmetry.space_group_name_H-M   'P 1'
#
loop_
_entity.id
_entity.type
_entity.pdbx_description
1 polymer ?
#
loop_
_entity_poly.entity_id
_entity_poly.type
_entity_poly.pdbx_seq_one_letter_code
_entity_poly.pdbx_strand_id
1 'polypeptide(L)'
;MEQEITSTGEHKFEWSSLWKKAEVNPLNGKSFTFPIFRFWDMYSTAFWLATLGFFVAFLSWFAFSPLVPEAVRDDLGLSQAEVINSNLASLGGTAIVRLIAGPACDRYGPRKVMAGLLILGAIPSGLAALVTNIGQLEAVRFFISILGGTFVPTQAWTTTFFDKSIVGTANAFAGGWGNLGGGVTVAVMIGLYERFVHSGLSPHMAWRVCFPAVPVPCLLLVAGLVLLVGRDHPMGKWANRHQLAGSDIAVLQGQSVHLDADEIAAKERIDSDKEKGPAPAPRFQDHGKTTPTASTTYATVDVAQSEPLSVKTLLPILGDLRVWMCFMCYLLTFGLETALDAGLPGLINTLFASSTFNHVDAAYAASTYGLLNIFARPVGGIIADMLYSRFGLKAKVWWLLGTALSQGVAMIGLGMYINYGNATLGGVIGFIVLVAVTGFAANGACYAVYGHLRPKNIGAVAGLVGAGGNIGGLIYTLIFRFQPGVRVLPTAIKAGSNTLGNKFWISGVVNFVGVLPFFFVGLGDAV
;
A
#
# COMPACT_ATOMS: atom_id res chain seq x y z
N MET A 1 -24.11 -16.67 -34.32
CA MET A 1 -24.36 -16.69 -32.87
C MET A 1 -23.66 -15.47 -32.31
N GLU A 2 -24.34 -14.33 -32.42
CA GLU A 2 -23.87 -13.04 -31.85
C GLU A 2 -23.99 -13.15 -30.33
N GLN A 3 -22.88 -13.19 -29.64
CA GLN A 3 -22.85 -12.92 -28.20
C GLN A 3 -23.06 -11.41 -28.07
N GLU A 4 -24.26 -11.00 -27.69
CA GLU A 4 -24.49 -9.67 -27.12
C GLU A 4 -23.53 -9.48 -25.94
N ILE A 5 -22.49 -8.70 -26.17
CA ILE A 5 -21.62 -8.18 -25.09
C ILE A 5 -22.41 -7.04 -24.45
N THR A 6 -23.25 -7.37 -23.48
CA THR A 6 -23.89 -6.37 -22.63
C THR A 6 -22.78 -5.69 -21.83
N SER A 7 -22.52 -4.42 -22.13
CA SER A 7 -21.46 -3.58 -21.55
C SER A 7 -21.65 -3.23 -20.06
N THR A 8 -22.59 -3.86 -19.40
CA THR A 8 -22.88 -3.77 -17.96
C THR A 8 -22.91 -5.14 -17.31
N GLY A 9 -21.91 -5.98 -17.62
CA GLY A 9 -21.74 -7.23 -16.91
C GLY A 9 -21.44 -6.94 -15.44
N GLU A 10 -22.37 -7.24 -14.56
CA GLU A 10 -22.13 -7.35 -13.12
C GLU A 10 -21.10 -8.46 -12.87
N HIS A 11 -19.80 -8.17 -13.07
CA HIS A 11 -18.74 -9.10 -12.70
C HIS A 11 -18.68 -9.16 -11.18
N LYS A 12 -19.32 -10.17 -10.61
CA LYS A 12 -19.24 -10.49 -9.20
C LYS A 12 -17.97 -11.29 -8.97
N PHE A 13 -17.27 -10.97 -7.86
CA PHE A 13 -16.17 -11.80 -7.42
C PHE A 13 -16.68 -13.23 -7.18
N GLU A 14 -16.16 -14.18 -7.94
CA GLU A 14 -16.40 -15.60 -7.78
C GLU A 14 -15.14 -16.29 -7.29
N TRP A 15 -15.22 -17.11 -6.26
CA TRP A 15 -14.09 -17.91 -5.79
C TRP A 15 -13.50 -18.79 -6.87
N SER A 16 -14.34 -19.29 -7.79
CA SER A 16 -13.91 -20.11 -8.93
C SER A 16 -12.97 -19.36 -9.87
N SER A 17 -13.04 -18.04 -9.93
CA SER A 17 -12.20 -17.19 -10.78
C SER A 17 -10.72 -17.23 -10.39
N LEU A 18 -10.41 -17.62 -9.14
CA LEU A 18 -9.04 -17.73 -8.64
C LEU A 18 -8.19 -18.78 -9.41
N TRP A 19 -8.83 -19.78 -10.00
CA TRP A 19 -8.20 -20.89 -10.75
C TRP A 19 -8.53 -20.92 -12.25
N LYS A 20 -9.58 -20.21 -12.67
CA LYS A 20 -10.00 -20.15 -14.07
C LYS A 20 -9.07 -19.24 -14.89
N LYS A 21 -9.14 -19.36 -16.23
CA LYS A 21 -8.46 -18.41 -17.13
C LYS A 21 -9.03 -17.01 -16.91
N ALA A 22 -8.16 -15.99 -17.01
CA ALA A 22 -8.58 -14.60 -16.94
C ALA A 22 -9.64 -14.28 -18.01
N GLU A 23 -10.75 -13.69 -17.58
CA GLU A 23 -11.71 -13.06 -18.48
C GLU A 23 -11.22 -11.64 -18.72
N VAL A 24 -10.92 -11.34 -19.96
CA VAL A 24 -10.21 -10.11 -20.33
C VAL A 24 -11.16 -9.15 -20.99
N ASN A 25 -11.11 -7.90 -20.57
CA ASN A 25 -11.78 -6.80 -21.26
C ASN A 25 -11.14 -6.61 -22.65
N PRO A 26 -11.86 -6.84 -23.74
CA PRO A 26 -11.30 -6.74 -25.09
C PRO A 26 -10.86 -5.32 -25.44
N LEU A 27 -11.38 -4.29 -24.75
CA LEU A 27 -11.13 -2.88 -25.02
C LEU A 27 -9.77 -2.41 -24.50
N ASN A 28 -9.38 -2.86 -23.32
CA ASN A 28 -8.17 -2.37 -22.64
C ASN A 28 -7.20 -3.48 -22.22
N GLY A 29 -7.52 -4.74 -22.47
CA GLY A 29 -6.71 -5.90 -22.11
C GLY A 29 -6.64 -6.18 -20.61
N LYS A 30 -7.42 -5.50 -19.76
CA LYS A 30 -7.45 -5.74 -18.31
C LYS A 30 -8.33 -6.93 -17.96
N SER A 31 -8.00 -7.63 -16.88
CA SER A 31 -8.79 -8.76 -16.41
C SER A 31 -9.97 -8.31 -15.57
N PHE A 32 -11.17 -8.87 -15.85
CA PHE A 32 -12.36 -8.77 -15.00
C PHE A 32 -12.35 -9.78 -13.85
N THR A 33 -11.48 -10.80 -13.92
CA THR A 33 -11.39 -11.88 -12.94
C THR A 33 -10.03 -11.87 -12.26
N PHE A 34 -9.91 -12.60 -11.14
CA PHE A 34 -8.72 -12.58 -10.30
C PHE A 34 -8.04 -13.97 -10.24
N PRO A 35 -7.33 -14.42 -11.31
CA PRO A 35 -6.81 -15.78 -11.49
C PRO A 35 -5.48 -16.02 -10.74
N ILE A 36 -5.38 -15.73 -9.45
CA ILE A 36 -4.12 -15.71 -8.71
C ILE A 36 -3.42 -17.07 -8.58
N PHE A 37 -4.15 -18.18 -8.61
CA PHE A 37 -3.55 -19.52 -8.52
C PHE A 37 -3.21 -20.14 -9.88
N ARG A 38 -3.41 -19.39 -10.97
CA ARG A 38 -2.97 -19.80 -12.30
C ARG A 38 -1.60 -19.18 -12.61
N PHE A 39 -0.55 -19.66 -11.98
CA PHE A 39 0.78 -19.06 -11.95
C PHE A 39 1.43 -18.74 -13.32
N TRP A 40 1.03 -19.42 -14.38
CA TRP A 40 1.54 -19.20 -15.74
C TRP A 40 0.72 -18.17 -16.54
N ASP A 41 -0.36 -17.67 -15.98
CA ASP A 41 -1.14 -16.60 -16.58
C ASP A 41 -0.44 -15.24 -16.34
N MET A 42 -0.48 -14.34 -17.34
CA MET A 42 0.23 -13.07 -17.24
C MET A 42 -0.33 -12.17 -16.13
N TYR A 43 -1.63 -12.26 -15.82
CA TYR A 43 -2.27 -11.49 -14.74
C TYR A 43 -1.83 -12.00 -13.38
N SER A 44 -1.82 -13.32 -13.21
CA SER A 44 -1.30 -13.97 -12.01
C SER A 44 0.18 -13.65 -11.80
N THR A 45 0.99 -13.78 -12.85
CA THR A 45 2.42 -13.48 -12.79
C THR A 45 2.68 -12.03 -12.38
N ALA A 46 1.98 -11.07 -12.98
CA ALA A 46 2.10 -9.65 -12.63
C ALA A 46 1.69 -9.39 -11.18
N PHE A 47 0.58 -9.99 -10.73
CA PHE A 47 0.11 -9.90 -9.35
C PHE A 47 1.14 -10.45 -8.35
N TRP A 48 1.66 -11.67 -8.59
CA TRP A 48 2.61 -12.30 -7.67
C TRP A 48 3.95 -11.57 -7.63
N LEU A 49 4.46 -11.10 -8.78
CA LEU A 49 5.72 -10.33 -8.81
C LEU A 49 5.57 -8.97 -8.12
N ALA A 50 4.44 -8.29 -8.29
CA ALA A 50 4.15 -7.06 -7.59
C ALA A 50 4.06 -7.29 -6.06
N THR A 51 3.34 -8.34 -5.64
CA THR A 51 3.15 -8.72 -4.24
C THR A 51 4.46 -9.17 -3.60
N LEU A 52 5.22 -10.05 -4.27
CA LEU A 52 6.49 -10.56 -3.76
C LEU A 52 7.54 -9.46 -3.66
N GLY A 53 7.60 -8.55 -4.66
CA GLY A 53 8.48 -7.39 -4.61
C GLY A 53 8.21 -6.51 -3.39
N PHE A 54 6.93 -6.28 -3.11
CA PHE A 54 6.51 -5.51 -1.94
C PHE A 54 6.80 -6.27 -0.63
N PHE A 55 6.54 -7.58 -0.58
CA PHE A 55 6.80 -8.43 0.58
C PHE A 55 8.28 -8.43 0.99
N VAL A 56 9.20 -8.69 0.05
CA VAL A 56 10.64 -8.73 0.38
C VAL A 56 11.20 -7.34 0.71
N ALA A 57 10.63 -6.30 0.09
CA ALA A 57 10.98 -4.93 0.44
C ALA A 57 10.60 -4.60 1.88
N PHE A 58 9.39 -4.97 2.31
CA PHE A 58 8.93 -4.75 3.68
C PHE A 58 9.64 -5.65 4.68
N LEU A 59 9.93 -6.90 4.33
CA LEU A 59 10.77 -7.77 5.15
C LEU A 59 12.13 -7.10 5.45
N SER A 60 12.77 -6.49 4.46
CA SER A 60 14.05 -5.81 4.63
C SER A 60 13.90 -4.43 5.31
N TRP A 61 12.87 -3.65 4.97
CA TRP A 61 12.67 -2.33 5.57
C TRP A 61 12.39 -2.41 7.07
N PHE A 62 11.57 -3.38 7.48
CA PHE A 62 11.26 -3.62 8.89
C PHE A 62 12.29 -4.49 9.63
N ALA A 63 13.37 -4.94 8.98
CA ALA A 63 14.36 -5.85 9.57
C ALA A 63 15.03 -5.30 10.84
N PHE A 64 15.15 -3.98 10.98
CA PHE A 64 15.65 -3.35 12.19
C PHE A 64 14.64 -3.39 13.36
N SER A 65 13.34 -3.40 13.08
CA SER A 65 12.30 -3.24 14.12
C SER A 65 12.39 -4.27 15.25
N PRO A 66 12.58 -5.57 15.00
CA PRO A 66 12.74 -6.55 16.07
C PRO A 66 14.11 -6.55 16.74
N LEU A 67 15.17 -6.05 16.07
CA LEU A 67 16.54 -6.09 16.58
C LEU A 67 16.94 -4.81 17.32
N VAL A 68 16.39 -3.65 16.95
CA VAL A 68 16.77 -2.34 17.52
C VAL A 68 16.42 -2.21 19.01
N PRO A 69 15.28 -2.70 19.52
CA PRO A 69 14.92 -2.51 20.94
C PRO A 69 15.93 -3.10 21.94
N GLU A 70 16.68 -4.10 21.53
CA GLU A 70 17.66 -4.79 22.38
C GLU A 70 19.02 -4.95 21.71
N ALA A 71 19.17 -5.86 20.75
CA ALA A 71 20.46 -6.24 20.19
C ALA A 71 21.27 -5.04 19.64
N VAL A 72 20.61 -4.16 18.88
CA VAL A 72 21.29 -2.97 18.32
C VAL A 72 21.45 -1.88 19.37
N ARG A 73 20.43 -1.67 20.20
CA ARG A 73 20.45 -0.66 21.27
C ARG A 73 21.58 -0.93 22.27
N ASP A 74 21.67 -2.17 22.73
CA ASP A 74 22.65 -2.55 23.75
C ASP A 74 24.08 -2.57 23.16
N ASP A 75 24.22 -2.98 21.90
CA ASP A 75 25.51 -2.98 21.21
C ASP A 75 26.04 -1.57 20.91
N LEU A 76 25.17 -0.63 20.57
CA LEU A 76 25.54 0.75 20.25
C LEU A 76 25.35 1.72 21.43
N GLY A 77 24.85 1.26 22.57
CA GLY A 77 24.61 2.08 23.76
C GLY A 77 23.54 3.15 23.58
N LEU A 78 22.46 2.84 22.80
CA LEU A 78 21.45 3.82 22.41
C LEU A 78 20.42 4.08 23.50
N SER A 79 20.03 5.35 23.63
CA SER A 79 18.86 5.75 24.41
C SER A 79 17.56 5.39 23.68
N GLN A 80 16.45 5.28 24.42
CA GLN A 80 15.11 5.06 23.83
C GLN A 80 14.70 6.19 22.86
N ALA A 81 15.16 7.42 23.12
CA ALA A 81 14.88 8.55 22.23
C ALA A 81 15.58 8.41 20.87
N GLU A 82 16.83 7.92 20.86
CA GLU A 82 17.59 7.67 19.63
C GLU A 82 16.99 6.53 18.81
N VAL A 83 16.51 5.47 19.47
CA VAL A 83 15.76 4.40 18.81
C VAL A 83 14.55 4.96 18.07
N ILE A 84 13.76 5.82 18.71
CA ILE A 84 12.58 6.45 18.09
C ILE A 84 13.00 7.39 16.95
N ASN A 85 14.06 8.19 17.13
CA ASN A 85 14.58 9.09 16.08
C ASN A 85 14.98 8.32 14.83
N SER A 86 15.65 7.18 14.98
CA SER A 86 16.04 6.34 13.84
C SER A 86 14.81 5.81 13.08
N ASN A 87 13.70 5.55 13.77
CA ASN A 87 12.43 5.18 13.13
C ASN A 87 11.78 6.36 12.39
N LEU A 88 11.81 7.56 12.98
CA LEU A 88 11.33 8.79 12.31
C LEU A 88 12.13 9.08 11.04
N ALA A 89 13.44 8.89 11.04
CA ALA A 89 14.29 9.02 9.84
C ALA A 89 13.84 8.07 8.72
N SER A 90 13.54 6.83 9.06
CA SER A 90 13.03 5.82 8.12
C SER A 90 11.67 6.20 7.53
N LEU A 91 10.72 6.65 8.36
CA LEU A 91 9.39 7.06 7.89
C LEU A 91 9.47 8.30 6.97
N GLY A 92 10.31 9.29 7.34
CA GLY A 92 10.54 10.49 6.54
C GLY A 92 11.12 10.17 5.16
N GLY A 93 12.12 9.31 5.11
CA GLY A 93 12.72 8.86 3.84
C GLY A 93 11.70 8.15 2.94
N THR A 94 10.85 7.28 3.52
CA THR A 94 9.79 6.60 2.75
C THR A 94 8.77 7.58 2.17
N ALA A 95 8.36 8.60 2.92
CA ALA A 95 7.43 9.61 2.41
C ALA A 95 7.99 10.30 1.15
N ILE A 96 9.26 10.69 1.18
CA ILE A 96 9.95 11.31 0.03
C ILE A 96 10.01 10.35 -1.16
N VAL A 97 10.42 9.11 -0.93
CA VAL A 97 10.59 8.13 -2.01
C VAL A 97 9.25 7.79 -2.67
N ARG A 98 8.15 7.72 -1.93
CA ARG A 98 6.81 7.48 -2.52
C ARG A 98 6.38 8.60 -3.46
N LEU A 99 6.68 9.86 -3.14
CA LEU A 99 6.41 10.99 -4.03
C LEU A 99 7.22 10.93 -5.33
N ILE A 100 8.44 10.39 -5.29
CA ILE A 100 9.30 10.20 -6.46
C ILE A 100 8.89 8.96 -7.27
N ALA A 101 8.58 7.86 -6.58
CA ALA A 101 8.22 6.59 -7.22
C ALA A 101 6.92 6.69 -8.02
N GLY A 102 5.97 7.54 -7.61
CA GLY A 102 4.72 7.76 -8.33
C GLY A 102 4.93 8.21 -9.78
N PRO A 103 5.49 9.40 -10.01
CA PRO A 103 5.82 9.89 -11.35
C PRO A 103 6.77 8.95 -12.12
N ALA A 104 7.68 8.27 -11.42
CA ALA A 104 8.58 7.30 -12.04
C ALA A 104 7.79 6.10 -12.60
N CYS A 105 6.76 5.60 -11.89
CA CYS A 105 5.90 4.53 -12.38
C CYS A 105 5.12 4.96 -13.64
N ASP A 106 4.56 6.17 -13.64
CA ASP A 106 3.81 6.68 -14.79
C ASP A 106 4.72 6.86 -16.02
N ARG A 107 5.99 7.20 -15.82
CA ARG A 107 6.97 7.43 -16.91
C ARG A 107 7.64 6.14 -17.42
N TYR A 108 8.17 5.32 -16.50
CA TYR A 108 9.05 4.18 -16.84
C TYR A 108 8.36 2.82 -16.75
N GLY A 109 7.17 2.77 -16.17
CA GLY A 109 6.41 1.56 -15.87
C GLY A 109 6.73 0.96 -14.50
N PRO A 110 5.71 0.35 -13.86
CA PRO A 110 5.83 -0.16 -12.49
C PRO A 110 6.86 -1.28 -12.34
N ARG A 111 7.01 -2.16 -13.33
CA ARG A 111 7.99 -3.26 -13.32
C ARG A 111 9.42 -2.76 -13.11
N LYS A 112 9.84 -1.79 -13.93
CA LYS A 112 11.22 -1.27 -13.87
C LYS A 112 11.46 -0.48 -12.59
N VAL A 113 10.46 0.28 -12.14
CA VAL A 113 10.56 1.03 -10.88
C VAL A 113 10.63 0.07 -9.69
N MET A 114 9.84 -1.02 -9.67
CA MET A 114 9.93 -2.05 -8.65
C MET A 114 11.33 -2.63 -8.56
N ALA A 115 11.88 -3.11 -9.67
CA ALA A 115 13.22 -3.70 -9.70
C ALA A 115 14.29 -2.68 -9.28
N GLY A 116 14.19 -1.44 -9.75
CA GLY A 116 15.10 -0.36 -9.36
C GLY A 116 15.11 -0.08 -7.86
N LEU A 117 13.93 0.01 -7.24
CA LEU A 117 13.81 0.22 -5.79
C LEU A 117 14.37 -0.96 -4.97
N LEU A 118 14.14 -2.21 -5.42
CA LEU A 118 14.68 -3.39 -4.76
C LEU A 118 16.21 -3.43 -4.82
N ILE A 119 16.81 -3.14 -5.98
CA ILE A 119 18.28 -3.09 -6.17
C ILE A 119 18.89 -1.96 -5.34
N LEU A 120 18.30 -0.75 -5.44
CA LEU A 120 18.79 0.41 -4.71
C LEU A 120 18.68 0.22 -3.18
N GLY A 121 17.61 -0.42 -2.71
CA GLY A 121 17.42 -0.71 -1.29
C GLY A 121 18.28 -1.86 -0.77
N ALA A 122 18.75 -2.77 -1.62
CA ALA A 122 19.67 -3.85 -1.22
C ALA A 122 21.03 -3.29 -0.77
N ILE A 123 21.48 -2.16 -1.33
CA ILE A 123 22.75 -1.52 -0.98
C ILE A 123 22.77 -1.08 0.48
N PRO A 124 21.88 -0.18 0.96
CA PRO A 124 21.87 0.21 2.36
C PRO A 124 21.50 -0.94 3.31
N SER A 125 20.73 -1.94 2.86
CA SER A 125 20.48 -3.15 3.64
C SER A 125 21.78 -3.94 3.92
N GLY A 126 22.67 -4.04 2.93
CA GLY A 126 23.98 -4.65 3.13
C GLY A 126 24.90 -3.80 4.01
N LEU A 127 24.87 -2.47 3.85
CA LEU A 127 25.64 -1.53 4.66
C LEU A 127 25.18 -1.49 6.13
N ALA A 128 24.00 -2.01 6.46
CA ALA A 128 23.54 -2.14 7.84
C ALA A 128 24.52 -2.91 8.73
N ALA A 129 25.28 -3.86 8.17
CA ALA A 129 26.32 -4.61 8.85
C ALA A 129 27.50 -3.76 9.35
N LEU A 130 27.70 -2.56 8.77
CA LEU A 130 28.85 -1.69 9.06
C LEU A 130 28.52 -0.58 10.08
N VAL A 131 27.31 -0.52 10.60
CA VAL A 131 26.85 0.53 11.52
C VAL A 131 27.56 0.42 12.87
N THR A 132 28.17 1.52 13.33
CA THR A 132 28.90 1.60 14.60
C THR A 132 28.44 2.72 15.53
N ASN A 133 27.56 3.62 15.07
CA ASN A 133 27.05 4.73 15.86
C ASN A 133 25.65 5.15 15.42
N ILE A 134 24.99 6.00 16.22
CA ILE A 134 23.61 6.45 15.98
C ILE A 134 23.45 7.18 14.64
N GLY A 135 24.37 8.06 14.27
CA GLY A 135 24.27 8.81 13.02
C GLY A 135 24.32 7.90 11.79
N GLN A 136 25.15 6.86 11.81
CA GLN A 136 25.17 5.84 10.77
C GLN A 136 23.90 5.01 10.76
N LEU A 137 23.34 4.67 11.93
CA LEU A 137 22.06 3.95 12.03
C LEU A 137 20.92 4.76 11.43
N GLU A 138 20.82 6.05 11.77
CA GLU A 138 19.79 6.93 11.21
C GLU A 138 19.94 7.08 9.69
N ALA A 139 21.17 7.27 9.20
CA ALA A 139 21.46 7.36 7.77
C ALA A 139 21.10 6.06 7.04
N VAL A 140 21.52 4.91 7.54
CA VAL A 140 21.20 3.60 6.93
C VAL A 140 19.70 3.35 6.94
N ARG A 141 19.00 3.62 8.04
CA ARG A 141 17.54 3.48 8.12
C ARG A 141 16.81 4.44 7.19
N PHE A 142 17.31 5.66 7.01
CA PHE A 142 16.79 6.60 6.02
C PHE A 142 16.93 6.04 4.59
N PHE A 143 18.10 5.51 4.22
CA PHE A 143 18.30 4.97 2.87
C PHE A 143 17.64 3.61 2.64
N ILE A 144 17.55 2.71 3.63
CA ILE A 144 16.77 1.47 3.53
C ILE A 144 15.30 1.78 3.26
N SER A 145 14.81 2.91 3.72
CA SER A 145 13.43 3.35 3.52
C SER A 145 13.03 3.56 2.05
N ILE A 146 13.99 3.55 1.11
CA ILE A 146 13.74 3.45 -0.34
C ILE A 146 12.85 2.24 -0.65
N LEU A 147 13.00 1.15 0.10
CA LEU A 147 12.17 -0.06 -0.03
C LEU A 147 10.69 0.20 0.27
N GLY A 148 10.36 1.13 1.16
CA GLY A 148 8.98 1.53 1.42
C GLY A 148 8.28 2.20 0.23
N GLY A 149 9.06 2.64 -0.77
CA GLY A 149 8.57 3.14 -2.06
C GLY A 149 7.96 2.06 -2.95
N THR A 150 8.26 0.77 -2.73
CA THR A 150 7.75 -0.37 -3.52
C THR A 150 6.23 -0.53 -3.45
N PHE A 151 5.58 0.04 -2.45
CA PHE A 151 4.13 0.18 -2.39
C PHE A 151 3.56 0.79 -3.68
N VAL A 152 4.18 1.85 -4.19
CA VAL A 152 3.69 2.59 -5.37
C VAL A 152 3.69 1.74 -6.64
N PRO A 153 4.80 1.13 -7.07
CA PRO A 153 4.79 0.24 -8.22
C PRO A 153 3.91 -1.00 -8.01
N THR A 154 3.73 -1.50 -6.78
CA THR A 154 2.79 -2.60 -6.51
C THR A 154 1.37 -2.20 -6.91
N GLN A 155 0.89 -1.07 -6.40
CA GLN A 155 -0.46 -0.58 -6.67
C GLN A 155 -0.65 -0.18 -8.14
N ALA A 156 0.33 0.49 -8.73
CA ALA A 156 0.29 0.88 -10.13
C ALA A 156 0.28 -0.36 -11.05
N TRP A 157 1.05 -1.39 -10.73
CA TRP A 157 1.16 -2.60 -11.54
C TRP A 157 -0.14 -3.41 -11.51
N THR A 158 -0.72 -3.64 -10.33
CA THR A 158 -2.01 -4.31 -10.20
C THR A 158 -3.14 -3.51 -10.88
N THR A 159 -3.19 -2.20 -10.72
CA THR A 159 -4.19 -1.35 -11.39
C THR A 159 -4.05 -1.36 -12.92
N THR A 160 -2.83 -1.60 -13.45
CA THR A 160 -2.60 -1.72 -14.90
C THR A 160 -3.15 -3.03 -15.46
N PHE A 161 -3.17 -4.11 -14.69
CA PHE A 161 -3.56 -5.45 -15.13
C PHE A 161 -5.02 -5.82 -14.81
N PHE A 162 -5.64 -5.19 -13.81
CA PHE A 162 -6.99 -5.51 -13.36
C PHE A 162 -7.97 -4.36 -13.62
N ASP A 163 -9.18 -4.73 -14.06
CA ASP A 163 -10.24 -3.78 -14.37
C ASP A 163 -10.81 -3.10 -13.11
N LYS A 164 -11.44 -1.92 -13.31
CA LYS A 164 -12.03 -1.12 -12.21
C LYS A 164 -13.03 -1.88 -11.35
N SER A 165 -13.72 -2.88 -11.92
CA SER A 165 -14.67 -3.72 -11.21
C SER A 165 -14.04 -4.58 -10.11
N ILE A 166 -12.73 -4.93 -10.26
CA ILE A 166 -12.01 -5.84 -9.37
C ILE A 166 -10.70 -5.25 -8.84
N VAL A 167 -10.35 -4.03 -9.23
CA VAL A 167 -9.08 -3.39 -8.85
C VAL A 167 -8.92 -3.23 -7.34
N GLY A 168 -10.00 -3.01 -6.61
CA GLY A 168 -9.97 -2.92 -5.16
C GLY A 168 -9.53 -4.23 -4.53
N THR A 169 -10.07 -5.34 -4.98
CA THR A 169 -9.67 -6.69 -4.56
C THR A 169 -8.19 -6.93 -4.87
N ALA A 170 -7.77 -6.73 -6.13
CA ALA A 170 -6.39 -6.99 -6.54
C ALA A 170 -5.37 -6.14 -5.76
N ASN A 171 -5.64 -4.83 -5.62
CA ASN A 171 -4.80 -3.90 -4.89
C ASN A 171 -4.73 -4.22 -3.39
N ALA A 172 -5.87 -4.60 -2.79
CA ALA A 172 -5.94 -4.93 -1.37
C ALA A 172 -5.22 -6.25 -1.04
N PHE A 173 -5.33 -7.27 -1.90
CA PHE A 173 -4.54 -8.50 -1.75
C PHE A 173 -3.04 -8.23 -1.90
N ALA A 174 -2.62 -7.54 -2.97
CA ALA A 174 -1.21 -7.22 -3.16
C ALA A 174 -0.65 -6.34 -2.02
N GLY A 175 -1.44 -5.36 -1.57
CA GLY A 175 -1.08 -4.51 -0.44
C GLY A 175 -1.03 -5.25 0.89
N GLY A 176 -2.01 -6.13 1.18
CA GLY A 176 -2.08 -6.92 2.41
C GLY A 176 -0.96 -7.95 2.50
N TRP A 177 -0.81 -8.75 1.46
CA TRP A 177 0.22 -9.81 1.42
C TRP A 177 1.63 -9.24 1.28
N GLY A 178 1.79 -8.08 0.64
CA GLY A 178 3.06 -7.36 0.63
C GLY A 178 3.44 -6.83 2.02
N ASN A 179 2.51 -6.19 2.72
CA ASN A 179 2.75 -5.71 4.11
C ASN A 179 3.03 -6.83 5.11
N LEU A 180 2.56 -8.06 4.84
CA LEU A 180 2.87 -9.24 5.65
C LEU A 180 4.37 -9.44 5.83
N GLY A 181 5.19 -8.99 4.86
CA GLY A 181 6.66 -8.97 4.98
C GLY A 181 7.14 -8.31 6.27
N GLY A 182 6.49 -7.21 6.70
CA GLY A 182 6.77 -6.55 7.97
C GLY A 182 6.44 -7.38 9.21
N GLY A 183 5.35 -8.17 9.16
CA GLY A 183 5.02 -9.11 10.24
C GLY A 183 5.95 -10.32 10.30
N VAL A 184 6.25 -10.90 9.14
CA VAL A 184 7.13 -12.07 9.01
C VAL A 184 8.57 -11.75 9.41
N THR A 185 9.01 -10.50 9.18
CA THR A 185 10.39 -10.09 9.51
C THR A 185 10.73 -10.28 10.98
N VAL A 186 9.75 -10.17 11.89
CA VAL A 186 9.97 -10.39 13.32
C VAL A 186 10.49 -11.80 13.57
N ALA A 187 9.78 -12.81 13.06
CA ALA A 187 10.19 -14.21 13.22
C ALA A 187 11.52 -14.51 12.50
N VAL A 188 11.70 -13.98 11.29
CA VAL A 188 12.92 -14.21 10.50
C VAL A 188 14.15 -13.59 11.17
N MET A 189 14.09 -12.32 11.58
CA MET A 189 15.26 -11.63 12.09
C MET A 189 15.63 -12.05 13.51
N ILE A 190 14.64 -12.30 14.38
CA ILE A 190 14.89 -12.85 15.72
C ILE A 190 15.46 -14.27 15.61
N GLY A 191 14.82 -15.14 14.82
CA GLY A 191 15.29 -16.51 14.64
C GLY A 191 16.70 -16.60 14.04
N LEU A 192 17.05 -15.72 13.10
CA LEU A 192 18.42 -15.62 12.56
C LEU A 192 19.40 -15.15 13.64
N TYR A 193 19.04 -14.10 14.38
CA TYR A 193 19.89 -13.58 15.45
C TYR A 193 20.19 -14.63 16.50
N GLU A 194 19.16 -15.29 17.03
CA GLU A 194 19.32 -16.39 18.00
C GLU A 194 20.16 -17.53 17.41
N ARG A 195 19.90 -17.94 16.17
CA ARG A 195 20.67 -18.99 15.50
C ARG A 195 22.14 -18.64 15.40
N PHE A 196 22.49 -17.41 15.05
CA PHE A 196 23.86 -16.96 14.94
C PHE A 196 24.55 -16.86 16.31
N VAL A 197 23.87 -16.39 17.36
CA VAL A 197 24.39 -16.40 18.73
C VAL A 197 24.64 -17.84 19.20
N HIS A 198 23.70 -18.76 18.98
CA HIS A 198 23.87 -20.18 19.32
C HIS A 198 24.99 -20.87 18.51
N SER A 199 25.30 -20.39 17.33
CA SER A 199 26.42 -20.89 16.52
C SER A 199 27.78 -20.33 16.94
N GLY A 200 27.83 -19.50 17.99
CA GLY A 200 29.06 -18.96 18.59
C GLY A 200 29.46 -17.56 18.10
N LEU A 201 28.63 -16.88 17.30
CA LEU A 201 28.87 -15.48 16.98
C LEU A 201 28.58 -14.62 18.21
N SER A 202 29.40 -13.57 18.41
CA SER A 202 29.09 -12.57 19.44
C SER A 202 27.78 -11.83 19.10
N PRO A 203 27.01 -11.36 20.09
CA PRO A 203 25.81 -10.54 19.85
C PRO A 203 26.09 -9.35 18.92
N HIS A 204 27.28 -8.74 19.05
CA HIS A 204 27.77 -7.68 18.18
C HIS A 204 27.80 -8.06 16.70
N MET A 205 28.28 -9.25 16.37
CA MET A 205 28.34 -9.73 14.97
C MET A 205 27.03 -10.36 14.51
N ALA A 206 26.29 -11.02 15.41
CA ALA A 206 25.10 -11.76 15.07
C ALA A 206 24.01 -10.89 14.38
N TRP A 207 23.67 -9.73 14.96
CA TRP A 207 22.66 -8.86 14.35
C TRP A 207 23.13 -8.25 13.02
N ARG A 208 24.43 -7.98 12.87
CA ARG A 208 25.02 -7.43 11.64
C ARG A 208 24.93 -8.41 10.49
N VAL A 209 25.21 -9.68 10.73
CA VAL A 209 25.18 -10.74 9.70
C VAL A 209 23.75 -11.05 9.26
N CYS A 210 22.73 -10.78 10.08
CA CYS A 210 21.33 -11.01 9.70
C CYS A 210 20.92 -10.30 8.39
N PHE A 211 21.40 -9.07 8.16
CA PHE A 211 21.03 -8.27 6.99
C PHE A 211 21.56 -8.84 5.66
N PRO A 212 22.86 -9.09 5.50
CA PRO A 212 23.39 -9.72 4.28
C PRO A 212 22.97 -11.17 4.13
N ALA A 213 22.57 -11.87 5.19
CA ALA A 213 22.20 -13.29 5.13
C ALA A 213 20.84 -13.54 4.44
N VAL A 214 19.83 -12.74 4.71
CA VAL A 214 18.47 -12.94 4.19
C VAL A 214 17.92 -11.72 3.45
N PRO A 215 17.82 -10.51 4.00
CA PRO A 215 17.28 -9.36 3.32
C PRO A 215 17.91 -9.11 1.94
N VAL A 216 19.23 -9.00 1.87
CA VAL A 216 19.94 -8.66 0.62
C VAL A 216 19.74 -9.71 -0.49
N PRO A 217 19.97 -11.01 -0.27
CA PRO A 217 19.74 -12.02 -1.29
C PRO A 217 18.29 -12.07 -1.76
N CYS A 218 17.31 -11.93 -0.85
CA CYS A 218 15.89 -11.92 -1.21
C CYS A 218 15.55 -10.73 -2.11
N LEU A 219 16.04 -9.52 -1.79
CA LEU A 219 15.81 -8.33 -2.61
C LEU A 219 16.37 -8.50 -4.02
N LEU A 220 17.62 -8.97 -4.15
CA LEU A 220 18.28 -9.15 -5.45
C LEU A 220 17.64 -10.27 -6.28
N LEU A 221 17.28 -11.39 -5.64
CA LEU A 221 16.59 -12.50 -6.30
C LEU A 221 15.25 -12.03 -6.88
N VAL A 222 14.44 -11.36 -6.08
CA VAL A 222 13.12 -10.90 -6.53
C VAL A 222 13.25 -9.79 -7.56
N ALA A 223 14.23 -8.88 -7.44
CA ALA A 223 14.52 -7.90 -8.50
C ALA A 223 14.85 -8.58 -9.83
N GLY A 224 15.67 -9.63 -9.80
CA GLY A 224 15.98 -10.47 -10.97
C GLY A 224 14.72 -11.12 -11.56
N LEU A 225 13.85 -11.72 -10.73
CA LEU A 225 12.59 -12.31 -11.19
C LEU A 225 11.66 -11.27 -11.83
N VAL A 226 11.54 -10.09 -11.22
CA VAL A 226 10.74 -8.97 -11.75
C VAL A 226 11.24 -8.55 -13.14
N LEU A 227 12.57 -8.48 -13.36
CA LEU A 227 13.14 -8.09 -14.64
C LEU A 227 13.04 -9.19 -15.71
N LEU A 228 13.19 -10.45 -15.33
CA LEU A 228 13.25 -11.58 -16.26
C LEU A 228 11.83 -12.07 -16.65
N VAL A 229 10.93 -12.18 -15.70
CA VAL A 229 9.62 -12.81 -15.88
C VAL A 229 8.49 -11.79 -15.98
N GLY A 230 8.63 -10.62 -15.36
CA GLY A 230 7.60 -9.60 -15.30
C GLY A 230 7.23 -9.01 -16.66
N ARG A 231 5.96 -8.62 -16.81
CA ARG A 231 5.44 -7.88 -17.98
C ARG A 231 5.08 -6.47 -17.56
N ASP A 232 5.33 -5.50 -18.44
CA ASP A 232 5.07 -4.08 -18.15
C ASP A 232 3.58 -3.74 -18.20
N HIS A 233 2.86 -4.29 -19.20
CA HIS A 233 1.47 -3.96 -19.53
C HIS A 233 0.78 -5.17 -20.19
N PRO A 234 -0.54 -5.36 -20.05
CA PRO A 234 -1.27 -6.42 -20.76
C PRO A 234 -1.05 -6.38 -22.27
N MET A 235 -0.92 -5.18 -22.85
CA MET A 235 -0.67 -4.95 -24.27
C MET A 235 0.82 -5.06 -24.68
N GLY A 236 1.73 -5.48 -23.78
CA GLY A 236 3.13 -5.71 -24.07
C GLY A 236 4.11 -4.72 -23.41
N LYS A 237 4.93 -4.00 -24.18
CA LYS A 237 5.91 -3.06 -23.64
C LYS A 237 5.24 -1.77 -23.17
N TRP A 238 5.74 -1.17 -22.09
CA TRP A 238 5.23 0.10 -21.54
C TRP A 238 5.17 1.22 -22.57
N ALA A 239 6.13 1.26 -23.49
CA ALA A 239 6.15 2.25 -24.57
C ALA A 239 4.97 2.14 -25.54
N ASN A 240 4.37 0.96 -25.66
CA ASN A 240 3.28 0.68 -26.61
C ASN A 240 1.88 0.90 -26.01
N ARG A 241 1.77 1.30 -24.74
CA ARG A 241 0.49 1.45 -24.03
C ARG A 241 -0.49 2.46 -24.66
N HIS A 242 0.00 3.37 -25.51
CA HIS A 242 -0.78 4.38 -26.20
C HIS A 242 -1.17 3.97 -27.64
N GLN A 243 -0.74 2.80 -28.12
CA GLN A 243 -0.96 2.41 -29.53
C GLN A 243 -2.42 2.10 -29.86
N LEU A 244 -3.25 1.79 -28.88
CA LEU A 244 -4.69 1.66 -29.01
C LEU A 244 -5.33 2.46 -27.88
N ALA A 245 -5.81 3.65 -28.20
CA ALA A 245 -6.63 4.41 -27.27
C ALA A 245 -7.92 3.62 -27.05
N GLY A 246 -8.33 3.39 -25.78
CA GLY A 246 -9.59 2.71 -25.46
C GLY A 246 -10.79 3.42 -26.09
N SER A 247 -10.70 4.74 -26.33
CA SER A 247 -11.63 5.52 -27.12
C SER A 247 -11.79 5.01 -28.55
N ASP A 248 -10.69 4.64 -29.23
CA ASP A 248 -10.75 4.15 -30.62
C ASP A 248 -11.42 2.79 -30.71
N ILE A 249 -11.19 1.93 -29.72
CA ILE A 249 -11.83 0.63 -29.62
C ILE A 249 -13.31 0.79 -29.27
N ALA A 250 -13.67 1.70 -28.37
CA ALA A 250 -15.06 1.97 -28.02
C ALA A 250 -15.85 2.53 -29.23
N VAL A 251 -15.24 3.41 -30.04
CA VAL A 251 -15.82 3.92 -31.29
C VAL A 251 -15.99 2.80 -32.31
N LEU A 252 -14.99 1.91 -32.45
CA LEU A 252 -15.08 0.75 -33.35
C LEU A 252 -16.18 -0.24 -32.94
N GLN A 253 -16.60 -0.25 -31.69
CA GLN A 253 -17.69 -1.07 -31.16
C GLN A 253 -19.06 -0.34 -31.14
N GLY A 254 -19.15 0.85 -31.74
CA GLY A 254 -20.39 1.61 -31.82
C GLY A 254 -20.79 2.31 -30.51
N GLN A 255 -19.86 2.43 -29.54
CA GLN A 255 -20.08 3.19 -28.31
C GLN A 255 -19.77 4.66 -28.54
N SER A 256 -20.64 5.56 -28.07
CA SER A 256 -20.35 6.99 -28.07
C SER A 256 -19.31 7.33 -26.99
N VAL A 257 -18.19 7.90 -27.39
CA VAL A 257 -17.11 8.30 -26.49
C VAL A 257 -17.01 9.82 -26.49
N HIS A 258 -17.11 10.44 -25.32
CA HIS A 258 -16.75 11.84 -25.14
C HIS A 258 -15.24 11.95 -24.95
N LEU A 259 -14.59 12.63 -25.87
CA LEU A 259 -13.17 12.99 -25.78
C LEU A 259 -13.07 14.44 -25.32
N ASP A 260 -12.19 14.70 -24.34
CA ASP A 260 -11.82 16.07 -23.98
C ASP A 260 -10.99 16.71 -25.10
N ALA A 261 -10.98 18.05 -25.18
CA ALA A 261 -10.25 18.79 -26.21
C ALA A 261 -8.76 18.41 -26.27
N ASP A 262 -8.15 18.12 -25.11
CA ASP A 262 -6.75 17.66 -25.02
C ASP A 262 -6.59 16.23 -25.54
N GLU A 263 -7.58 15.38 -25.43
CA GLU A 263 -7.59 14.01 -25.99
C GLU A 263 -7.75 14.03 -27.50
N ILE A 264 -8.57 14.94 -28.02
CA ILE A 264 -8.73 15.17 -29.45
C ILE A 264 -7.40 15.65 -30.05
N ALA A 265 -6.75 16.63 -29.43
CA ALA A 265 -5.46 17.15 -29.87
C ALA A 265 -4.33 16.10 -29.79
N ALA A 266 -4.35 15.23 -28.77
CA ALA A 266 -3.42 14.11 -28.65
C ALA A 266 -3.65 13.05 -29.74
N LYS A 267 -4.91 12.76 -30.07
CA LYS A 267 -5.29 11.85 -31.15
C LYS A 267 -4.85 12.35 -32.51
N GLU A 268 -5.08 13.64 -32.81
CA GLU A 268 -4.64 14.28 -34.08
C GLU A 268 -3.11 14.21 -34.23
N ARG A 269 -2.34 14.37 -33.15
CA ARG A 269 -0.87 14.21 -33.18
C ARG A 269 -0.43 12.79 -33.47
N ILE A 270 -1.10 11.80 -32.87
CA ILE A 270 -0.80 10.36 -33.07
C ILE A 270 -1.12 9.96 -34.52
N ASP A 271 -2.23 10.44 -35.06
CA ASP A 271 -2.64 10.14 -36.44
C ASP A 271 -1.71 10.85 -37.46
N SER A 272 -1.27 12.07 -37.19
CA SER A 272 -0.29 12.77 -38.01
C SER A 272 1.10 12.11 -38.00
N ASP A 273 1.51 11.50 -36.90
CA ASP A 273 2.78 10.76 -36.80
C ASP A 273 2.68 9.36 -37.46
N LYS A 274 1.49 8.74 -37.50
CA LYS A 274 1.25 7.49 -38.25
C LYS A 274 1.29 7.67 -39.77
N GLU A 275 0.92 8.85 -40.28
CA GLU A 275 1.01 9.15 -41.70
C GLU A 275 2.45 9.28 -42.21
N LYS A 276 3.42 9.47 -41.29
CA LYS A 276 4.86 9.61 -41.62
C LYS A 276 5.67 8.32 -41.57
N GLY A 277 5.07 7.16 -41.26
CA GLY A 277 5.74 5.86 -41.06
C GLY A 277 5.38 4.80 -42.12
N PRO A 278 6.17 3.71 -42.27
CA PRO A 278 5.96 2.71 -43.34
C PRO A 278 4.72 1.86 -43.14
N ALA A 279 3.96 1.73 -44.19
CA ALA A 279 2.82 0.93 -44.60
C ALA A 279 1.88 0.29 -43.56
N PRO A 280 0.58 0.55 -43.63
CA PRO A 280 -0.45 0.12 -42.71
C PRO A 280 -1.08 -1.24 -43.03
N ALA A 281 -1.56 -1.91 -41.98
CA ALA A 281 -2.52 -2.98 -42.05
C ALA A 281 -3.91 -2.47 -42.55
N PRO A 282 -4.82 -3.35 -43.00
CA PRO A 282 -5.89 -3.03 -43.95
C PRO A 282 -6.88 -1.98 -43.44
N ARG A 283 -7.13 -1.01 -44.33
CA ARG A 283 -8.19 0.00 -44.21
C ARG A 283 -9.56 -0.63 -44.20
N PHE A 284 -10.36 -0.36 -43.18
CA PHE A 284 -11.80 -0.45 -43.25
C PHE A 284 -12.38 0.85 -43.82
N GLN A 285 -13.31 0.73 -44.75
CA GLN A 285 -13.93 1.84 -45.46
C GLN A 285 -14.83 2.66 -44.53
N ASP A 286 -14.67 3.97 -44.68
CA ASP A 286 -15.42 5.02 -44.02
C ASP A 286 -16.88 5.02 -44.43
N HIS A 287 -17.80 4.88 -43.48
CA HIS A 287 -19.23 5.16 -43.68
C HIS A 287 -19.69 6.21 -42.65
N GLY A 288 -19.74 7.44 -43.14
CA GLY A 288 -20.67 8.46 -42.63
C GLY A 288 -20.25 9.27 -41.43
N LYS A 289 -19.85 10.52 -41.69
CA LYS A 289 -19.80 11.61 -40.72
C LYS A 289 -21.17 11.79 -40.05
N THR A 290 -21.30 11.41 -38.81
CA THR A 290 -22.36 11.87 -37.94
C THR A 290 -21.80 12.88 -36.96
N THR A 291 -22.32 14.11 -37.04
CA THR A 291 -22.09 15.20 -36.09
C THR A 291 -22.53 14.76 -34.68
N PRO A 292 -21.71 14.93 -33.64
CA PRO A 292 -22.08 14.53 -32.31
C PRO A 292 -23.11 15.48 -31.73
N THR A 293 -24.31 14.98 -31.47
CA THR A 293 -25.26 15.67 -30.59
C THR A 293 -24.85 15.42 -29.14
N ALA A 294 -24.65 16.49 -28.40
CA ALA A 294 -24.26 16.44 -26.99
C ALA A 294 -25.27 15.69 -26.13
N SER A 295 -24.95 14.47 -25.77
CA SER A 295 -25.58 13.76 -24.65
C SER A 295 -24.45 13.33 -23.70
N THR A 296 -24.51 13.79 -22.47
CA THR A 296 -23.62 13.46 -21.37
C THR A 296 -23.79 12.00 -20.95
N THR A 297 -23.27 11.08 -21.73
CA THR A 297 -23.13 9.70 -21.31
C THR A 297 -21.67 9.49 -20.98
N TYR A 298 -21.34 9.42 -19.70
CA TYR A 298 -19.98 9.12 -19.23
C TYR A 298 -19.55 7.78 -19.79
N ALA A 299 -18.40 7.74 -20.46
CA ALA A 299 -17.83 6.50 -20.96
C ALA A 299 -17.52 5.57 -19.80
N THR A 300 -18.25 4.46 -19.71
CA THR A 300 -18.04 3.41 -18.71
C THR A 300 -16.76 2.61 -18.94
N VAL A 301 -16.06 2.89 -20.03
CA VAL A 301 -14.84 2.19 -20.45
C VAL A 301 -13.65 2.71 -19.68
N ASP A 302 -12.89 1.82 -19.06
CA ASP A 302 -11.62 2.16 -18.39
C ASP A 302 -10.53 2.43 -19.44
N VAL A 303 -10.39 3.69 -19.84
CA VAL A 303 -9.35 4.17 -20.77
C VAL A 303 -8.10 4.53 -19.95
N ALA A 304 -7.52 3.55 -19.28
CA ALA A 304 -6.33 3.80 -18.47
C ALA A 304 -5.07 3.92 -19.35
N GLN A 305 -4.72 5.14 -19.67
CA GLN A 305 -3.43 5.49 -20.26
C GLN A 305 -2.59 6.19 -19.19
N SER A 306 -1.51 5.55 -18.72
CA SER A 306 -0.58 6.21 -17.81
C SER A 306 0.23 7.26 -18.58
N GLU A 307 0.04 8.53 -18.24
CA GLU A 307 0.77 9.67 -18.82
C GLU A 307 1.91 10.11 -17.89
N PRO A 308 3.05 10.56 -18.45
CA PRO A 308 4.11 11.15 -17.62
C PRO A 308 3.57 12.37 -16.86
N LEU A 309 3.90 12.48 -15.57
CA LEU A 309 3.49 13.62 -14.76
C LEU A 309 4.08 14.92 -15.32
N SER A 310 3.25 15.90 -15.58
CA SER A 310 3.58 17.27 -15.97
C SER A 310 2.93 18.25 -15.00
N VAL A 311 3.33 19.53 -15.03
CA VAL A 311 2.67 20.56 -14.21
C VAL A 311 1.18 20.66 -14.54
N LYS A 312 0.80 20.49 -15.82
CA LYS A 312 -0.59 20.51 -16.26
C LYS A 312 -1.43 19.36 -15.67
N THR A 313 -0.83 18.18 -15.48
CA THR A 313 -1.52 17.02 -14.90
C THR A 313 -1.41 16.99 -13.37
N LEU A 314 -0.38 17.60 -12.78
CA LEU A 314 -0.20 17.67 -11.32
C LEU A 314 -1.24 18.59 -10.65
N LEU A 315 -1.48 19.78 -11.21
CA LEU A 315 -2.42 20.74 -10.62
C LEU A 315 -3.85 20.17 -10.45
N PRO A 316 -4.45 19.48 -11.44
CA PRO A 316 -5.73 18.81 -11.26
C PRO A 316 -5.72 17.71 -10.20
N ILE A 317 -4.60 16.99 -10.02
CA ILE A 317 -4.47 15.97 -8.95
C ILE A 317 -4.49 16.66 -7.59
N LEU A 318 -3.71 17.72 -7.41
CA LEU A 318 -3.66 18.46 -6.15
C LEU A 318 -4.95 19.27 -5.85
N GLY A 319 -5.72 19.63 -6.89
CA GLY A 319 -7.02 20.29 -6.75
C GLY A 319 -8.18 19.33 -6.47
N ASP A 320 -7.99 18.01 -6.60
CA ASP A 320 -9.07 17.04 -6.42
C ASP A 320 -9.24 16.65 -4.95
N LEU A 321 -10.33 17.11 -4.33
CA LEU A 321 -10.64 16.86 -2.92
C LEU A 321 -10.77 15.36 -2.61
N ARG A 322 -11.14 14.52 -3.60
CA ARG A 322 -11.27 13.07 -3.43
C ARG A 322 -9.89 12.42 -3.26
N VAL A 323 -8.87 12.95 -3.92
CA VAL A 323 -7.47 12.51 -3.72
C VAL A 323 -7.02 12.86 -2.31
N TRP A 324 -7.34 14.06 -1.82
CA TRP A 324 -7.03 14.47 -0.44
C TRP A 324 -7.81 13.67 0.60
N MET A 325 -9.04 13.28 0.31
CA MET A 325 -9.79 12.35 1.17
C MET A 325 -9.05 11.00 1.32
N CYS A 326 -8.63 10.40 0.20
CA CYS A 326 -7.84 9.17 0.25
C CYS A 326 -6.50 9.37 0.96
N PHE A 327 -5.82 10.49 0.71
CA PHE A 327 -4.59 10.89 1.40
C PHE A 327 -4.80 10.95 2.92
N MET A 328 -5.83 11.65 3.38
CA MET A 328 -6.13 11.80 4.81
C MET A 328 -6.56 10.47 5.44
N CYS A 329 -7.44 9.70 4.80
CA CYS A 329 -7.81 8.38 5.30
C CYS A 329 -6.58 7.48 5.45
N TYR A 330 -5.68 7.45 4.45
CA TYR A 330 -4.48 6.63 4.49
C TYR A 330 -3.44 7.17 5.50
N LEU A 331 -3.34 8.49 5.65
CA LEU A 331 -2.54 9.13 6.69
C LEU A 331 -2.98 8.66 8.09
N LEU A 332 -4.28 8.62 8.31
CA LEU A 332 -4.84 8.29 9.63
C LEU A 332 -4.84 6.78 9.92
N THR A 333 -5.03 5.93 8.90
CA THR A 333 -5.13 4.47 9.08
C THR A 333 -3.78 3.77 8.95
N PHE A 334 -3.07 3.93 7.85
CA PHE A 334 -1.74 3.35 7.66
C PHE A 334 -0.68 4.02 8.53
N GLY A 335 -0.80 5.33 8.77
CA GLY A 335 0.11 6.02 9.69
C GLY A 335 0.03 5.44 11.11
N LEU A 336 -1.17 5.14 11.58
CA LEU A 336 -1.38 4.47 12.86
C LEU A 336 -0.80 3.05 12.84
N GLU A 337 -0.98 2.29 11.75
CA GLU A 337 -0.39 0.96 11.57
C GLU A 337 1.12 0.99 11.80
N THR A 338 1.85 1.89 11.16
CA THR A 338 3.31 1.98 11.29
C THR A 338 3.78 2.33 12.71
N ALA A 339 3.02 3.15 13.42
CA ALA A 339 3.31 3.49 14.81
C ALA A 339 3.02 2.32 15.77
N LEU A 340 1.96 1.57 15.52
CA LEU A 340 1.61 0.37 16.29
C LEU A 340 2.63 -0.75 16.06
N ASP A 341 3.01 -1.04 14.82
CA ASP A 341 4.04 -2.05 14.50
C ASP A 341 5.34 -1.79 15.26
N ALA A 342 5.73 -0.52 15.39
CA ALA A 342 6.94 -0.15 16.13
C ALA A 342 6.74 -0.13 17.66
N GLY A 343 5.54 0.19 18.15
CA GLY A 343 5.28 0.47 19.57
C GLY A 343 4.64 -0.67 20.37
N LEU A 344 3.92 -1.60 19.71
CA LEU A 344 3.18 -2.66 20.40
C LEU A 344 4.06 -3.63 21.19
N PRO A 345 5.21 -4.13 20.69
CA PRO A 345 6.05 -5.03 21.48
C PRO A 345 6.45 -4.42 22.81
N GLY A 346 6.93 -3.18 22.78
CA GLY A 346 7.33 -2.45 23.99
C GLY A 346 6.18 -2.19 24.96
N LEU A 347 4.99 -1.88 24.43
CA LEU A 347 3.79 -1.70 25.25
C LEU A 347 3.37 -2.99 25.96
N ILE A 348 3.23 -4.09 25.21
CA ILE A 348 2.80 -5.39 25.76
C ILE A 348 3.81 -5.85 26.81
N ASN A 349 5.10 -5.69 26.55
CA ASN A 349 6.13 -5.98 27.53
C ASN A 349 5.99 -5.10 28.79
N THR A 350 5.76 -3.80 28.64
CA THR A 350 5.59 -2.88 29.79
C THR A 350 4.37 -3.24 30.65
N LEU A 351 3.27 -3.68 30.02
CA LEU A 351 2.03 -4.01 30.72
C LEU A 351 2.06 -5.39 31.40
N PHE A 352 2.72 -6.38 30.78
CA PHE A 352 2.54 -7.79 31.16
C PHE A 352 3.85 -8.53 31.48
N ALA A 353 5.02 -7.87 31.45
CA ALA A 353 6.30 -8.52 31.78
C ALA A 353 6.23 -9.22 33.16
N SER A 354 6.64 -10.47 33.20
CA SER A 354 6.66 -11.31 34.38
C SER A 354 7.79 -12.34 34.29
N SER A 355 7.98 -13.17 35.31
CA SER A 355 8.94 -14.26 35.27
C SER A 355 8.66 -15.32 34.18
N THR A 356 7.41 -15.38 33.68
CA THR A 356 6.95 -16.33 32.65
C THR A 356 6.59 -15.68 31.31
N PHE A 357 6.66 -14.35 31.20
CA PHE A 357 6.34 -13.60 30.00
C PHE A 357 7.40 -12.51 29.78
N ASN A 358 8.24 -12.74 28.82
CA ASN A 358 9.37 -11.87 28.51
C ASN A 358 9.11 -11.00 27.25
N HIS A 359 10.12 -10.21 26.83
CA HIS A 359 10.03 -9.33 25.68
C HIS A 359 9.88 -10.07 24.35
N VAL A 360 10.39 -11.31 24.23
CA VAL A 360 10.20 -12.14 23.03
C VAL A 360 8.74 -12.57 22.91
N ASP A 361 8.13 -12.99 24.04
CA ASP A 361 6.71 -13.33 24.09
C ASP A 361 5.84 -12.12 23.74
N ALA A 362 6.22 -10.93 24.22
CA ALA A 362 5.55 -9.68 23.89
C ALA A 362 5.66 -9.33 22.39
N ALA A 363 6.82 -9.58 21.78
CA ALA A 363 7.02 -9.37 20.35
C ALA A 363 6.19 -10.35 19.50
N TYR A 364 6.11 -11.63 19.89
CA TYR A 364 5.23 -12.59 19.23
C TYR A 364 3.74 -12.23 19.40
N ALA A 365 3.32 -11.80 20.60
CA ALA A 365 1.96 -11.33 20.82
C ALA A 365 1.64 -10.10 19.94
N ALA A 366 2.56 -9.17 19.81
CA ALA A 366 2.42 -7.99 18.95
C ALA A 366 2.37 -8.33 17.45
N SER A 367 3.07 -9.38 17.00
CA SER A 367 3.08 -9.81 15.60
C SER A 367 1.70 -10.23 15.09
N THR A 368 0.77 -10.60 15.98
CA THR A 368 -0.64 -10.85 15.66
C THR A 368 -1.25 -9.67 14.89
N TYR A 369 -0.88 -8.43 15.24
CA TYR A 369 -1.35 -7.24 14.53
C TYR A 369 -0.96 -7.28 13.05
N GLY A 370 0.33 -7.43 12.74
CA GLY A 370 0.82 -7.46 11.36
C GLY A 370 0.29 -8.64 10.55
N LEU A 371 0.12 -9.82 11.18
CA LEU A 371 -0.38 -11.03 10.52
C LEU A 371 -1.83 -10.91 10.04
N LEU A 372 -2.65 -10.08 10.69
CA LEU A 372 -4.03 -9.82 10.26
C LEU A 372 -4.12 -9.14 8.88
N ASN A 373 -3.02 -8.59 8.35
CA ASN A 373 -2.95 -8.10 6.98
C ASN A 373 -3.28 -9.19 5.93
N ILE A 374 -3.11 -10.48 6.26
CA ILE A 374 -3.44 -11.59 5.36
C ILE A 374 -4.91 -11.52 4.92
N PHE A 375 -5.80 -11.20 5.84
CA PHE A 375 -7.25 -11.28 5.65
C PHE A 375 -7.93 -9.92 5.64
N ALA A 376 -7.62 -9.05 6.61
CA ALA A 376 -8.39 -7.85 6.86
C ALA A 376 -8.31 -6.84 5.71
N ARG A 377 -7.11 -6.67 5.12
CA ARG A 377 -6.93 -5.75 4.00
C ARG A 377 -7.59 -6.28 2.71
N PRO A 378 -7.39 -7.56 2.30
CA PRO A 378 -8.15 -8.17 1.21
C PRO A 378 -9.66 -8.08 1.38
N VAL A 379 -10.19 -8.40 2.56
CA VAL A 379 -11.64 -8.32 2.85
C VAL A 379 -12.14 -6.89 2.67
N GLY A 380 -11.38 -5.88 3.10
CA GLY A 380 -11.72 -4.48 2.88
C GLY A 380 -11.88 -4.12 1.39
N GLY A 381 -10.99 -4.60 0.53
CA GLY A 381 -11.04 -4.40 -0.92
C GLY A 381 -12.19 -5.17 -1.58
N ILE A 382 -12.39 -6.44 -1.21
CA ILE A 382 -13.48 -7.28 -1.73
C ILE A 382 -14.84 -6.64 -1.42
N ILE A 383 -15.08 -6.24 -0.17
CA ILE A 383 -16.34 -5.60 0.22
C ILE A 383 -16.51 -4.28 -0.53
N ALA A 384 -15.44 -3.50 -0.71
CA ALA A 384 -15.48 -2.27 -1.49
C ALA A 384 -15.91 -2.53 -2.94
N ASP A 385 -15.37 -3.56 -3.61
CA ASP A 385 -15.75 -3.91 -4.98
C ASP A 385 -17.17 -4.49 -5.06
N MET A 386 -17.58 -5.29 -4.08
CA MET A 386 -18.98 -5.78 -3.98
C MET A 386 -19.99 -4.64 -3.79
N LEU A 387 -19.65 -3.63 -2.99
CA LEU A 387 -20.49 -2.45 -2.82
C LEU A 387 -20.52 -1.60 -4.08
N TYR A 388 -19.39 -1.50 -4.80
CA TYR A 388 -19.31 -0.80 -6.06
C TYR A 388 -20.25 -1.40 -7.11
N SER A 389 -20.27 -2.72 -7.26
CA SER A 389 -21.12 -3.41 -8.25
C SER A 389 -22.63 -3.21 -7.99
N ARG A 390 -23.04 -2.95 -6.73
CA ARG A 390 -24.46 -2.77 -6.38
C ARG A 390 -24.90 -1.32 -6.26
N PHE A 391 -24.03 -0.46 -5.75
CA PHE A 391 -24.38 0.90 -5.32
C PHE A 391 -23.44 1.97 -5.87
N GLY A 392 -22.50 1.61 -6.74
CA GLY A 392 -21.56 2.53 -7.38
C GLY A 392 -20.44 3.04 -6.43
N LEU A 393 -19.68 4.02 -6.93
CA LEU A 393 -18.48 4.52 -6.26
C LEU A 393 -18.76 5.17 -4.90
N LYS A 394 -19.94 5.78 -4.72
CA LYS A 394 -20.35 6.37 -3.44
C LYS A 394 -20.30 5.36 -2.30
N ALA A 395 -20.74 4.13 -2.54
CA ALA A 395 -20.73 3.08 -1.52
C ALA A 395 -19.31 2.63 -1.13
N LYS A 396 -18.34 2.60 -2.07
CA LYS A 396 -16.92 2.38 -1.74
C LYS A 396 -16.39 3.45 -0.79
N VAL A 397 -16.74 4.71 -1.03
CA VAL A 397 -16.31 5.83 -0.21
C VAL A 397 -16.91 5.73 1.19
N TRP A 398 -18.21 5.45 1.30
CA TRP A 398 -18.85 5.24 2.62
C TRP A 398 -18.22 4.08 3.39
N TRP A 399 -17.85 2.99 2.70
CA TRP A 399 -17.15 1.87 3.32
C TRP A 399 -15.77 2.27 3.85
N LEU A 400 -14.99 3.04 3.05
CA LEU A 400 -13.70 3.58 3.46
C LEU A 400 -13.83 4.46 4.72
N LEU A 401 -14.74 5.43 4.70
CA LEU A 401 -14.93 6.38 5.80
C LEU A 401 -15.44 5.66 7.05
N GLY A 402 -16.39 4.74 6.91
CA GLY A 402 -16.95 3.97 8.01
C GLY A 402 -15.92 3.09 8.72
N THR A 403 -15.09 2.37 7.96
CA THR A 403 -14.04 1.52 8.52
C THR A 403 -12.91 2.34 9.15
N ALA A 404 -12.52 3.45 8.54
CA ALA A 404 -11.53 4.36 9.11
C ALA A 404 -12.02 5.00 10.43
N LEU A 405 -13.29 5.41 10.49
CA LEU A 405 -13.89 5.95 11.72
C LEU A 405 -13.96 4.89 12.82
N SER A 406 -14.34 3.66 12.46
CA SER A 406 -14.40 2.53 13.39
C SER A 406 -13.05 2.21 14.02
N GLN A 407 -11.95 2.34 13.27
CA GLN A 407 -10.60 2.23 13.80
C GLN A 407 -10.33 3.30 14.89
N GLY A 408 -10.72 4.54 14.65
CA GLY A 408 -10.59 5.62 15.64
C GLY A 408 -11.34 5.30 16.94
N VAL A 409 -12.58 4.83 16.84
CA VAL A 409 -13.39 4.42 18.00
C VAL A 409 -12.74 3.25 18.75
N ALA A 410 -12.26 2.24 18.03
CA ALA A 410 -11.57 1.10 18.64
C ALA A 410 -10.30 1.52 19.40
N MET A 411 -9.55 2.48 18.85
CA MET A 411 -8.37 3.06 19.50
C MET A 411 -8.71 3.83 20.78
N ILE A 412 -9.80 4.60 20.78
CA ILE A 412 -10.28 5.29 21.99
C ILE A 412 -10.62 4.24 23.04
N GLY A 413 -11.36 3.18 22.65
CA GLY A 413 -11.72 2.08 23.54
C GLY A 413 -10.49 1.38 24.13
N LEU A 414 -9.48 1.05 23.31
CA LEU A 414 -8.22 0.46 23.78
C LEU A 414 -7.51 1.35 24.81
N GLY A 415 -7.40 2.65 24.51
CA GLY A 415 -6.75 3.59 25.40
C GLY A 415 -7.45 3.73 26.75
N MET A 416 -8.78 3.83 26.75
CA MET A 416 -9.57 3.86 27.95
C MET A 416 -9.48 2.55 28.75
N TYR A 417 -9.56 1.40 28.07
CA TYR A 417 -9.43 0.08 28.70
C TYR A 417 -8.09 -0.07 29.43
N ILE A 418 -6.98 0.38 28.82
CA ILE A 418 -5.65 0.35 29.45
C ILE A 418 -5.60 1.29 30.66
N ASN A 419 -6.18 2.49 30.57
CA ASN A 419 -6.15 3.50 31.63
C ASN A 419 -6.99 3.10 32.86
N TYR A 420 -8.02 2.27 32.70
CA TYR A 420 -8.82 1.76 33.83
C TYR A 420 -8.06 0.81 34.76
N GLY A 421 -6.82 0.38 34.38
CA GLY A 421 -5.89 -0.31 35.28
C GLY A 421 -6.12 -1.82 35.47
N ASN A 422 -7.19 -2.39 34.94
CA ASN A 422 -7.50 -3.82 34.99
C ASN A 422 -7.30 -4.52 33.63
N ALA A 423 -6.42 -3.98 32.79
CA ALA A 423 -6.18 -4.50 31.46
C ALA A 423 -5.56 -5.91 31.51
N THR A 424 -6.22 -6.87 30.91
CA THR A 424 -5.72 -8.24 30.71
C THR A 424 -5.04 -8.36 29.34
N LEU A 425 -4.08 -9.27 29.20
CA LEU A 425 -3.43 -9.54 27.90
C LEU A 425 -4.46 -9.88 26.82
N GLY A 426 -5.43 -10.77 27.13
CA GLY A 426 -6.48 -11.15 26.19
C GLY A 426 -7.38 -9.97 25.77
N GLY A 427 -7.71 -9.08 26.72
CA GLY A 427 -8.50 -7.87 26.42
C GLY A 427 -7.74 -6.89 25.53
N VAL A 428 -6.46 -6.65 25.80
CA VAL A 428 -5.60 -5.77 24.98
C VAL A 428 -5.45 -6.36 23.57
N ILE A 429 -5.17 -7.66 23.43
CA ILE A 429 -5.09 -8.32 22.13
C ILE A 429 -6.43 -8.26 21.40
N GLY A 430 -7.57 -8.43 22.07
CA GLY A 430 -8.90 -8.30 21.46
C GLY A 430 -9.14 -6.92 20.85
N PHE A 431 -8.77 -5.85 21.56
CA PHE A 431 -8.83 -4.49 21.02
C PHE A 431 -7.84 -4.28 19.87
N ILE A 432 -6.61 -4.83 19.96
CA ILE A 432 -5.62 -4.76 18.89
C ILE A 432 -6.15 -5.43 17.62
N VAL A 433 -6.80 -6.59 17.73
CA VAL A 433 -7.47 -7.27 16.61
C VAL A 433 -8.55 -6.39 16.00
N LEU A 434 -9.38 -5.73 16.80
CA LEU A 434 -10.43 -4.85 16.31
C LEU A 434 -9.85 -3.64 15.57
N VAL A 435 -8.81 -3.01 16.12
CA VAL A 435 -8.07 -1.92 15.48
C VAL A 435 -7.44 -2.36 14.16
N ALA A 436 -6.83 -3.55 14.13
CA ALA A 436 -6.23 -4.12 12.92
C ALA A 436 -7.28 -4.38 11.83
N VAL A 437 -8.37 -5.08 12.18
CA VAL A 437 -9.42 -5.44 11.21
C VAL A 437 -10.05 -4.19 10.60
N THR A 438 -10.40 -3.21 11.40
CA THR A 438 -11.02 -1.97 10.91
C THR A 438 -10.05 -1.11 10.10
N GLY A 439 -8.81 -0.94 10.57
CA GLY A 439 -7.79 -0.13 9.90
C GLY A 439 -7.30 -0.76 8.60
N PHE A 440 -7.04 -2.06 8.60
CA PHE A 440 -6.61 -2.76 7.37
C PHE A 440 -7.73 -2.84 6.34
N ALA A 441 -8.99 -3.03 6.77
CA ALA A 441 -10.12 -2.93 5.87
C ALA A 441 -10.25 -1.53 5.26
N ALA A 442 -10.02 -0.47 6.04
CA ALA A 442 -9.99 0.90 5.54
C ALA A 442 -8.85 1.11 4.51
N ASN A 443 -7.65 0.55 4.77
CA ASN A 443 -6.54 0.60 3.82
C ASN A 443 -6.90 -0.10 2.50
N GLY A 444 -7.52 -1.29 2.55
CA GLY A 444 -8.00 -2.03 1.37
C GLY A 444 -9.08 -1.25 0.60
N ALA A 445 -10.02 -0.64 1.31
CA ALA A 445 -11.05 0.23 0.72
C ALA A 445 -10.43 1.50 0.09
N CYS A 446 -9.41 2.09 0.70
CA CYS A 446 -8.69 3.24 0.15
C CYS A 446 -8.06 2.91 -1.20
N TYR A 447 -7.44 1.72 -1.34
CA TYR A 447 -6.88 1.24 -2.61
C TYR A 447 -7.95 1.05 -3.68
N ALA A 448 -9.14 0.59 -3.27
CA ALA A 448 -10.28 0.45 -4.15
C ALA A 448 -10.83 1.80 -4.64
N VAL A 449 -10.82 2.83 -3.79
CA VAL A 449 -11.32 4.17 -4.13
C VAL A 449 -10.36 4.91 -5.04
N TYR A 450 -9.09 5.07 -4.64
CA TYR A 450 -8.18 5.89 -5.46
C TYR A 450 -7.82 5.23 -6.80
N GLY A 451 -7.98 3.92 -6.94
CA GLY A 451 -7.87 3.22 -8.23
C GLY A 451 -8.83 3.73 -9.31
N HIS A 452 -9.93 4.39 -8.91
CA HIS A 452 -10.86 5.06 -9.81
C HIS A 452 -10.53 6.54 -10.07
N LEU A 453 -9.66 7.12 -9.23
CA LEU A 453 -9.31 8.53 -9.34
C LEU A 453 -8.13 8.72 -10.30
N ARG A 454 -8.27 9.66 -11.25
CA ARG A 454 -7.18 10.04 -12.16
C ARG A 454 -6.45 8.83 -12.81
N PRO A 455 -7.13 7.99 -13.58
CA PRO A 455 -6.56 6.76 -14.16
C PRO A 455 -5.34 7.01 -15.05
N LYS A 456 -5.19 8.22 -15.64
CA LYS A 456 -4.02 8.62 -16.43
C LYS A 456 -2.74 8.76 -15.60
N ASN A 457 -2.83 9.07 -14.31
CA ASN A 457 -1.70 9.31 -13.42
C ASN A 457 -1.81 8.52 -12.12
N ILE A 458 -2.17 7.24 -12.23
CA ILE A 458 -2.39 6.38 -11.06
C ILE A 458 -1.14 6.24 -10.19
N GLY A 459 0.05 6.23 -10.78
CA GLY A 459 1.31 6.20 -10.05
C GLY A 459 1.48 7.44 -9.17
N ALA A 460 1.22 8.63 -9.72
CA ALA A 460 1.30 9.90 -8.97
C ALA A 460 0.29 9.93 -7.81
N VAL A 461 -0.96 9.48 -8.04
CA VAL A 461 -1.99 9.40 -6.98
C VAL A 461 -1.59 8.40 -5.90
N ALA A 462 -1.17 7.18 -6.28
CA ALA A 462 -0.73 6.17 -5.32
C ALA A 462 0.50 6.63 -4.53
N GLY A 463 1.42 7.36 -5.17
CA GLY A 463 2.59 7.96 -4.54
C GLY A 463 2.20 9.02 -3.50
N LEU A 464 1.28 9.92 -3.84
CA LEU A 464 0.80 10.98 -2.94
C LEU A 464 0.04 10.38 -1.75
N VAL A 465 -0.92 9.50 -2.00
CA VAL A 465 -1.69 8.81 -0.95
C VAL A 465 -0.75 7.99 -0.06
N GLY A 466 0.18 7.26 -0.68
CA GLY A 466 1.18 6.48 0.04
C GLY A 466 2.11 7.32 0.91
N ALA A 467 2.54 8.50 0.45
CA ALA A 467 3.32 9.45 1.24
C ALA A 467 2.53 9.95 2.46
N GLY A 468 1.22 10.20 2.29
CA GLY A 468 0.31 10.54 3.39
C GLY A 468 0.39 9.54 4.54
N GLY A 469 0.37 8.25 4.24
CA GLY A 469 0.49 7.20 5.26
C GLY A 469 1.77 7.30 6.09
N ASN A 470 2.92 7.62 5.48
CA ASN A 470 4.18 7.78 6.22
C ASN A 470 4.23 9.10 7.00
N ILE A 471 3.64 10.17 6.47
CA ILE A 471 3.46 11.43 7.23
C ILE A 471 2.61 11.16 8.47
N GLY A 472 1.53 10.38 8.34
CA GLY A 472 0.73 9.90 9.47
C GLY A 472 1.57 9.09 10.47
N GLY A 473 2.44 8.20 9.98
CA GLY A 473 3.37 7.45 10.80
C GLY A 473 4.29 8.34 11.63
N LEU A 474 4.79 9.44 11.06
CA LEU A 474 5.56 10.45 11.80
C LEU A 474 4.72 11.07 12.90
N ILE A 475 3.49 11.50 12.61
CA ILE A 475 2.58 12.13 13.58
C ILE A 475 2.29 11.17 14.74
N TYR A 476 1.87 9.94 14.45
CA TYR A 476 1.54 8.97 15.50
C TYR A 476 2.77 8.49 16.29
N THR A 477 3.93 8.36 15.64
CA THR A 477 5.19 8.07 16.35
C THR A 477 5.55 9.19 17.32
N LEU A 478 5.31 10.45 16.95
CA LEU A 478 5.50 11.59 17.87
C LEU A 478 4.49 11.56 19.02
N ILE A 479 3.22 11.25 18.76
CA ILE A 479 2.22 11.06 19.83
C ILE A 479 2.70 9.95 20.79
N PHE A 480 3.15 8.81 20.26
CA PHE A 480 3.63 7.69 21.08
C PHE A 480 4.91 8.02 21.88
N ARG A 481 5.77 8.90 21.33
CA ARG A 481 6.98 9.37 21.99
C ARG A 481 6.68 10.28 23.18
N PHE A 482 5.75 11.21 23.03
CA PHE A 482 5.47 12.23 24.04
C PHE A 482 4.34 11.84 25.00
N GLN A 483 3.65 10.73 24.76
CA GLN A 483 2.60 10.22 25.64
C GLN A 483 2.96 8.81 26.18
N PRO A 484 2.77 8.57 27.46
CA PRO A 484 2.32 9.49 28.51
C PRO A 484 3.39 10.52 28.83
N GLY A 485 2.99 11.78 29.06
CA GLY A 485 3.92 12.88 29.37
C GLY A 485 4.58 12.79 30.75
N VAL A 486 4.16 11.87 31.60
CA VAL A 486 4.70 11.63 32.94
C VAL A 486 5.33 10.25 32.99
N ARG A 487 6.49 10.12 33.67
CA ARG A 487 7.10 8.82 33.95
C ARG A 487 6.12 7.96 34.73
N VAL A 488 5.63 6.91 34.10
CA VAL A 488 4.79 5.93 34.76
C VAL A 488 5.66 5.11 35.70
N LEU A 489 5.52 5.31 37.00
CA LEU A 489 6.18 4.48 37.98
C LEU A 489 5.50 3.09 38.02
N PRO A 490 6.26 2.00 38.18
CA PRO A 490 5.68 0.66 38.31
C PRO A 490 4.63 0.56 39.42
N THR A 491 4.74 1.38 40.46
CA THR A 491 3.77 1.52 41.55
C THR A 491 2.44 2.14 41.11
N ALA A 492 2.43 3.05 40.13
CA ALA A 492 1.21 3.65 39.60
C ALA A 492 0.41 2.64 38.77
N ILE A 493 1.07 1.75 38.05
CA ILE A 493 0.42 0.67 37.29
C ILE A 493 -0.32 -0.27 38.26
N LYS A 494 0.29 -0.61 39.41
CA LYS A 494 -0.34 -1.44 40.45
C LYS A 494 -1.48 -0.74 41.20
N ALA A 495 -1.47 0.60 41.24
CA ALA A 495 -2.50 1.41 41.91
C ALA A 495 -3.74 1.71 41.04
N GLY A 496 -3.81 1.20 39.82
CA GLY A 496 -4.97 1.38 38.93
C GLY A 496 -5.04 2.74 38.23
N SER A 497 -4.08 3.65 38.40
CA SER A 497 -3.97 4.89 37.64
C SER A 497 -2.89 4.77 36.57
N ASN A 498 -3.29 4.30 35.37
CA ASN A 498 -2.35 4.07 34.28
C ASN A 498 -2.57 5.10 33.18
N THR A 499 -1.51 5.80 32.76
CA THR A 499 -1.55 6.77 31.67
C THR A 499 -1.00 6.19 30.36
N LEU A 500 -0.61 4.91 30.32
CA LEU A 500 -0.09 4.24 29.13
C LEU A 500 -1.09 4.19 27.97
N GLY A 501 -2.39 4.21 28.29
CA GLY A 501 -3.47 4.28 27.30
C GLY A 501 -3.64 5.63 26.63
N ASN A 502 -3.00 6.70 27.15
CA ASN A 502 -3.20 8.06 26.60
C ASN A 502 -2.80 8.14 25.12
N LYS A 503 -1.68 7.54 24.71
CA LYS A 503 -1.26 7.51 23.32
C LYS A 503 -2.29 6.89 22.38
N PHE A 504 -3.08 5.92 22.85
CA PHE A 504 -4.09 5.23 22.05
C PHE A 504 -5.37 6.05 21.93
N TRP A 505 -5.95 6.54 23.03
CA TRP A 505 -7.17 7.32 22.91
C TRP A 505 -6.94 8.67 22.21
N ILE A 506 -5.78 9.32 22.42
CA ILE A 506 -5.41 10.54 21.68
C ILE A 506 -5.29 10.24 20.19
N SER A 507 -4.60 9.17 19.81
CA SER A 507 -4.50 8.73 18.41
C SER A 507 -5.86 8.41 17.82
N GLY A 508 -6.76 7.79 18.60
CA GLY A 508 -8.13 7.52 18.20
C GLY A 508 -8.94 8.78 17.96
N VAL A 509 -8.79 9.80 18.81
CA VAL A 509 -9.45 11.11 18.62
C VAL A 509 -8.91 11.82 17.37
N VAL A 510 -7.59 11.80 17.15
CA VAL A 510 -6.97 12.36 15.93
C VAL A 510 -7.54 11.68 14.68
N ASN A 511 -7.64 10.34 14.68
CA ASN A 511 -8.24 9.59 13.59
C ASN A 511 -9.71 9.98 13.39
N PHE A 512 -10.51 9.96 14.46
CA PHE A 512 -11.93 10.27 14.41
C PHE A 512 -12.20 11.68 13.85
N VAL A 513 -11.52 12.69 14.42
CA VAL A 513 -11.68 14.10 14.00
C VAL A 513 -11.17 14.31 12.57
N GLY A 514 -10.12 13.62 12.16
CA GLY A 514 -9.56 13.75 10.81
C GLY A 514 -10.41 13.10 9.71
N VAL A 515 -11.16 12.03 10.04
CA VAL A 515 -12.05 11.34 9.07
C VAL A 515 -13.42 12.01 8.99
N LEU A 516 -13.96 12.49 10.13
CA LEU A 516 -15.33 12.98 10.25
C LEU A 516 -15.72 14.05 9.20
N PRO A 517 -14.89 15.06 8.87
CA PRO A 517 -15.26 16.10 7.90
C PRO A 517 -15.60 15.54 6.51
N PHE A 518 -15.00 14.42 6.11
CA PHE A 518 -15.23 13.85 4.79
C PHE A 518 -16.62 13.19 4.62
N PHE A 519 -17.33 12.92 5.71
CA PHE A 519 -18.73 12.50 5.64
C PHE A 519 -19.66 13.63 5.17
N PHE A 520 -19.25 14.89 5.37
CA PHE A 520 -20.00 16.08 4.97
C PHE A 520 -19.53 16.65 3.63
N VAL A 521 -18.39 16.18 3.13
CA VAL A 521 -17.97 16.51 1.78
C VAL A 521 -18.91 15.75 0.83
N GLY A 522 -19.96 16.44 0.38
CA GLY A 522 -20.85 15.92 -0.64
C GLY A 522 -20.00 15.49 -1.84
N LEU A 523 -19.98 14.19 -2.12
CA LEU A 523 -19.55 13.68 -3.41
C LEU A 523 -20.58 14.24 -4.38
N GLY A 524 -20.30 15.43 -4.94
CA GLY A 524 -21.17 16.08 -5.91
C GLY A 524 -21.51 15.10 -7.04
N ASP A 525 -22.51 15.41 -7.85
CA ASP A 525 -23.03 14.57 -8.93
C ASP A 525 -22.02 14.13 -10.03
N ALA A 526 -20.74 14.41 -9.80
CA ALA A 526 -19.58 14.05 -10.64
C ALA A 526 -18.97 12.67 -10.30
N VAL A 527 -19.71 11.79 -9.63
CA VAL A 527 -19.32 10.39 -9.37
C VAL A 527 -20.39 9.45 -9.92
#